data_79e29e38aa121e6d8a06ed42a7031531
#
_entry.id   79e29e38aa121e6d8a06ed42a7031531
#
_cell.length_a   1.000
_cell.length_b   1.000
_cell.length_c   1.000
_cell.angle_alpha   90.00
_cell.angle_beta   90.00
_cell.angle_gamma   90.00
#
_symmetry.space_group_name_H-M   'P 1'
#
loop_
_entity.id
_entity.type
_entity.pdbx_description
1 polymer ?
#
loop_
_entity_poly.entity_id
_entity_poly.type
_entity_poly.pdbx_seq_one_letter_code
_entity_poly.pdbx_strand_id
1 'polypeptide(L)'
;MPRPARGFTLIEQIAAIALSGAAAAAALPALAALQAQADATALQHLASAAGSAMALNYAGCLVSNQAAVPGKCQVMANCSQVGMLLQAGLPAGYRVLPQAMPAQAAGRDMSCQLLDNTTGAGASFRAYPTGA
;
A
#
# COMPACT_ATOMS: atom_id res chain seq x y z
N MET A 1 53.50 35.44 0.23
CA MET A 1 53.86 34.59 -0.91
C MET A 1 52.56 33.85 -1.36
N PRO A 2 52.14 34.05 -2.60
CA PRO A 2 50.96 33.31 -3.08
C PRO A 2 51.31 31.85 -3.20
N ARG A 3 50.51 30.95 -2.58
CA ARG A 3 50.64 29.51 -2.75
C ARG A 3 50.23 29.14 -4.17
N PRO A 4 51.04 28.32 -4.89
CA PRO A 4 50.63 27.85 -6.21
C PRO A 4 49.34 27.02 -6.07
N ALA A 5 48.30 27.38 -6.80
CA ALA A 5 47.14 26.56 -6.95
C ALA A 5 47.55 25.28 -7.70
N ARG A 6 47.62 24.15 -7.00
CA ARG A 6 47.82 22.84 -7.59
C ARG A 6 46.50 22.40 -8.21
N GLY A 7 46.39 22.40 -9.51
CA GLY A 7 45.33 21.74 -10.22
C GLY A 7 45.41 20.22 -10.08
N PHE A 8 44.29 19.52 -10.11
CA PHE A 8 44.24 18.07 -10.15
C PHE A 8 44.96 17.51 -11.38
N THR A 9 45.78 16.48 -11.21
CA THR A 9 46.40 15.79 -12.32
C THR A 9 45.35 14.98 -13.10
N LEU A 10 45.60 14.72 -14.37
CA LEU A 10 44.70 13.97 -15.25
C LEU A 10 44.43 12.56 -14.70
N ILE A 11 45.43 11.94 -14.06
CA ILE A 11 45.31 10.63 -13.44
C ILE A 11 44.43 10.65 -12.19
N GLU A 12 44.48 11.73 -11.39
CA GLU A 12 43.58 11.92 -10.23
C GLU A 12 42.14 12.09 -10.66
N GLN A 13 41.88 12.79 -11.78
CA GLN A 13 40.54 12.92 -12.34
C GLN A 13 40.01 11.56 -12.82
N ILE A 14 40.80 10.76 -13.50
CA ILE A 14 40.40 9.43 -13.95
C ILE A 14 40.14 8.52 -12.75
N ALA A 15 40.98 8.56 -11.72
CA ALA A 15 40.79 7.78 -10.50
C ALA A 15 39.49 8.20 -9.75
N ALA A 16 39.21 9.49 -9.68
CA ALA A 16 37.97 10.01 -9.05
C ALA A 16 36.71 9.55 -9.80
N ILE A 17 36.74 9.58 -11.14
CA ILE A 17 35.61 9.11 -11.96
C ILE A 17 35.42 7.60 -11.81
N ALA A 18 36.50 6.83 -11.82
CA ALA A 18 36.43 5.37 -11.65
C ALA A 18 35.90 4.97 -10.28
N LEU A 19 36.31 5.63 -9.21
CA LEU A 19 35.82 5.40 -7.85
C LEU A 19 34.36 5.79 -7.71
N SER A 20 33.97 6.92 -8.30
CA SER A 20 32.53 7.37 -8.29
C SER A 20 31.64 6.39 -9.05
N GLY A 21 32.09 5.88 -10.20
CA GLY A 21 31.39 4.89 -11.00
C GLY A 21 31.22 3.56 -10.25
N ALA A 22 32.27 3.08 -9.59
CA ALA A 22 32.21 1.87 -8.80
C ALA A 22 31.31 1.98 -7.59
N ALA A 23 31.31 3.12 -6.90
CA ALA A 23 30.41 3.39 -5.78
C ALA A 23 28.95 3.44 -6.22
N ALA A 24 28.65 4.08 -7.35
CA ALA A 24 27.32 4.12 -7.92
C ALA A 24 26.79 2.73 -8.32
N ALA A 25 27.65 1.91 -8.96
CA ALA A 25 27.29 0.54 -9.35
C ALA A 25 26.96 -0.35 -8.14
N ALA A 26 27.66 -0.17 -7.02
CA ALA A 26 27.39 -0.90 -5.78
C ALA A 26 26.11 -0.44 -5.07
N ALA A 27 25.70 0.81 -5.25
CA ALA A 27 24.49 1.37 -4.62
C ALA A 27 23.18 0.94 -5.30
N LEU A 28 23.21 0.65 -6.59
CA LEU A 28 22.01 0.29 -7.37
C LEU A 28 21.24 -0.90 -6.80
N PRO A 29 21.84 -2.06 -6.47
CA PRO A 29 21.12 -3.20 -5.92
C PRO A 29 20.54 -2.91 -4.53
N ALA A 30 21.20 -2.09 -3.72
CA ALA A 30 20.70 -1.67 -2.41
C ALA A 30 19.45 -0.78 -2.54
N LEU A 31 19.43 0.13 -3.51
CA LEU A 31 18.27 0.97 -3.81
C LEU A 31 17.07 0.14 -4.31
N ALA A 32 17.31 -0.85 -5.17
CA ALA A 32 16.27 -1.75 -5.66
C ALA A 32 15.66 -2.58 -4.51
N ALA A 33 16.48 -3.07 -3.58
CA ALA A 33 16.01 -3.79 -2.40
C ALA A 33 15.17 -2.90 -1.47
N LEU A 34 15.57 -1.64 -1.27
CA LEU A 34 14.80 -0.66 -0.49
C LEU A 34 13.46 -0.34 -1.15
N GLN A 35 13.42 -0.20 -2.47
CA GLN A 35 12.18 0.03 -3.21
C GLN A 35 11.21 -1.14 -3.01
N ALA A 36 11.66 -2.38 -3.19
CA ALA A 36 10.82 -3.55 -2.99
C ALA A 36 10.28 -3.65 -1.56
N GLN A 37 11.08 -3.29 -0.56
CA GLN A 37 10.66 -3.26 0.83
C GLN A 37 9.64 -2.14 1.09
N ALA A 38 9.81 -0.97 0.48
CA ALA A 38 8.87 0.14 0.57
C ALA A 38 7.52 -0.23 -0.04
N ASP A 39 7.52 -0.88 -1.21
CA ASP A 39 6.29 -1.32 -1.88
C ASP A 39 5.55 -2.38 -1.05
N ALA A 40 6.26 -3.35 -0.48
CA ALA A 40 5.67 -4.35 0.41
C ALA A 40 5.06 -3.71 1.67
N THR A 41 5.74 -2.73 2.25
CA THR A 41 5.27 -1.98 3.42
C THR A 41 4.03 -1.15 3.08
N ALA A 42 4.02 -0.48 1.94
CA ALA A 42 2.87 0.30 1.47
C ALA A 42 1.64 -0.60 1.27
N LEU A 43 1.82 -1.78 0.68
CA LEU A 43 0.75 -2.77 0.51
C LEU A 43 0.16 -3.22 1.85
N GLN A 44 1.00 -3.50 2.85
CA GLN A 44 0.56 -3.89 4.20
C GLN A 44 -0.19 -2.75 4.91
N HIS A 45 0.29 -1.52 4.79
CA HIS A 45 -0.40 -0.35 5.36
C HIS A 45 -1.76 -0.13 4.72
N LEU A 46 -1.87 -0.27 3.40
CA LEU A 46 -3.13 -0.14 2.68
C LEU A 46 -4.12 -1.24 3.07
N ALA A 47 -3.65 -2.49 3.22
CA ALA A 47 -4.47 -3.59 3.70
C ALA A 47 -4.97 -3.35 5.14
N SER A 48 -4.11 -2.83 6.02
CA SER A 48 -4.49 -2.46 7.39
C SER A 48 -5.53 -1.32 7.41
N ALA A 49 -5.37 -0.32 6.56
CA ALA A 49 -6.33 0.77 6.42
C ALA A 49 -7.69 0.26 5.91
N ALA A 50 -7.69 -0.64 4.93
CA ALA A 50 -8.90 -1.28 4.41
C ALA A 50 -9.62 -2.08 5.50
N GLY A 51 -8.90 -2.88 6.26
CA GLY A 51 -9.46 -3.64 7.39
C GLY A 51 -10.05 -2.74 8.47
N SER A 52 -9.38 -1.65 8.81
CA SER A 52 -9.87 -0.66 9.78
C SER A 52 -11.14 0.05 9.28
N ALA A 53 -11.18 0.41 8.00
CA ALA A 53 -12.36 1.03 7.39
C ALA A 53 -13.57 0.08 7.41
N MET A 54 -13.35 -1.21 7.11
CA MET A 54 -14.38 -2.24 7.21
C MET A 54 -14.90 -2.40 8.65
N ALA A 55 -14.01 -2.43 9.64
CA ALA A 55 -14.40 -2.54 11.05
C ALA A 55 -15.19 -1.32 11.53
N LEU A 56 -14.80 -0.11 11.12
CA LEU A 56 -15.53 1.12 11.43
C LEU A 56 -16.93 1.13 10.80
N ASN A 57 -17.04 0.72 9.54
CA ASN A 57 -18.33 0.59 8.86
C ASN A 57 -19.21 -0.44 9.57
N TYR A 58 -18.66 -1.58 9.94
CA TYR A 58 -19.40 -2.61 10.68
C TYR A 58 -19.91 -2.09 12.02
N ALA A 59 -19.08 -1.37 12.78
CA ALA A 59 -19.52 -0.75 14.03
C ALA A 59 -20.66 0.27 13.81
N GLY A 60 -20.56 1.09 12.76
CA GLY A 60 -21.62 2.01 12.36
C GLY A 60 -22.92 1.28 11.98
N CYS A 61 -22.82 0.15 11.29
CA CYS A 61 -23.97 -0.68 10.92
C CYS A 61 -24.62 -1.35 12.12
N LEU A 62 -23.86 -1.72 13.15
CA LEU A 62 -24.44 -2.23 14.41
C LEU A 62 -25.33 -1.20 15.09
N VAL A 63 -24.91 0.07 15.10
CA VAL A 63 -25.67 1.16 15.70
C VAL A 63 -26.95 1.48 14.91
N SER A 64 -26.91 1.31 13.58
CA SER A 64 -28.05 1.54 12.69
C SER A 64 -28.90 0.30 12.44
N ASN A 65 -28.69 -0.77 13.20
CA ASN A 65 -29.38 -2.05 13.05
C ASN A 65 -29.28 -2.62 11.62
N GLN A 66 -28.08 -2.55 11.05
CA GLN A 66 -27.73 -2.96 9.68
C GLN A 66 -28.46 -2.18 8.57
N ALA A 67 -29.15 -1.11 8.90
CA ALA A 67 -29.77 -0.24 7.91
C ALA A 67 -28.71 0.67 7.26
N ALA A 68 -28.77 0.81 5.94
CA ALA A 68 -27.92 1.73 5.20
C ALA A 68 -28.20 3.17 5.64
N VAL A 69 -27.21 3.84 6.21
CA VAL A 69 -27.28 5.24 6.65
C VAL A 69 -26.04 5.98 6.14
N PRO A 70 -26.21 7.02 5.32
CA PRO A 70 -25.10 7.82 4.82
C PRO A 70 -24.17 8.28 5.94
N GLY A 71 -22.87 8.05 5.77
CA GLY A 71 -21.82 8.42 6.74
C GLY A 71 -21.74 7.56 8.00
N LYS A 72 -22.62 6.56 8.16
CA LYS A 72 -22.63 5.64 9.32
C LYS A 72 -22.55 4.17 8.93
N CYS A 73 -23.36 3.74 7.99
CA CYS A 73 -23.43 2.35 7.56
C CYS A 73 -23.56 2.26 6.06
N GLN A 74 -22.60 1.65 5.41
CA GLN A 74 -22.65 1.28 4.00
C GLN A 74 -22.83 -0.23 3.86
N VAL A 75 -23.68 -0.62 2.93
CA VAL A 75 -23.89 -2.05 2.60
C VAL A 75 -22.66 -2.56 1.86
N MET A 76 -22.06 -3.59 2.42
CA MET A 76 -20.86 -4.24 1.89
C MET A 76 -21.19 -5.68 1.52
N ALA A 77 -21.41 -5.90 0.23
CA ALA A 77 -21.75 -7.20 -0.33
C ALA A 77 -20.59 -7.85 -1.12
N ASN A 78 -19.52 -7.10 -1.34
CA ASN A 78 -18.33 -7.58 -2.08
C ASN A 78 -17.08 -6.90 -1.55
N CYS A 79 -15.97 -7.67 -1.47
CA CYS A 79 -14.67 -7.16 -1.06
C CYS A 79 -14.21 -5.95 -1.88
N SER A 80 -14.51 -5.93 -3.18
CA SER A 80 -14.10 -4.83 -4.08
C SER A 80 -14.71 -3.48 -3.72
N GLN A 81 -15.76 -3.46 -2.90
CA GLN A 81 -16.44 -2.22 -2.49
C GLN A 81 -15.68 -1.45 -1.39
N VAL A 82 -14.62 -2.02 -0.79
CA VAL A 82 -13.86 -1.38 0.29
C VAL A 82 -13.35 0.02 -0.07
N GLY A 83 -13.08 0.27 -1.35
CA GLY A 83 -12.66 1.59 -1.83
C GLY A 83 -13.65 2.70 -1.50
N MET A 84 -14.95 2.40 -1.36
CA MET A 84 -15.97 3.37 -0.98
C MET A 84 -15.87 3.82 0.49
N LEU A 85 -15.19 3.04 1.33
CA LEU A 85 -14.97 3.35 2.74
C LEU A 85 -13.69 4.14 2.98
N LEU A 86 -12.79 4.17 2.00
CA LEU A 86 -11.54 4.92 2.06
C LEU A 86 -11.77 6.36 1.62
N GLN A 87 -11.27 7.35 2.35
CA GLN A 87 -11.51 8.77 2.07
C GLN A 87 -11.11 9.19 0.64
N ALA A 88 -10.02 8.66 0.13
CA ALA A 88 -9.52 8.95 -1.21
C ALA A 88 -9.82 7.82 -2.22
N GLY A 89 -10.62 6.83 -1.83
CA GLY A 89 -10.78 5.62 -2.62
C GLY A 89 -9.54 4.71 -2.57
N LEU A 90 -9.56 3.67 -3.38
CA LEU A 90 -8.39 2.79 -3.52
C LEU A 90 -7.34 3.50 -4.40
N PRO A 91 -6.07 3.62 -3.97
CA PRO A 91 -5.04 4.26 -4.78
C PRO A 91 -4.83 3.56 -6.13
N ALA A 92 -4.44 4.32 -7.15
CA ALA A 92 -4.06 3.77 -8.43
C ALA A 92 -2.91 2.76 -8.27
N GLY A 93 -2.94 1.69 -9.04
CA GLY A 93 -1.95 0.63 -8.94
C GLY A 93 -2.32 -0.51 -8.00
N TYR A 94 -3.40 -0.38 -7.24
CA TYR A 94 -3.91 -1.45 -6.37
C TYR A 94 -5.31 -1.88 -6.79
N ARG A 95 -5.64 -3.13 -6.52
CA ARG A 95 -7.00 -3.67 -6.69
C ARG A 95 -7.34 -4.63 -5.58
N VAL A 96 -8.62 -4.74 -5.27
CA VAL A 96 -9.14 -5.78 -4.37
C VAL A 96 -9.81 -6.84 -5.22
N LEU A 97 -9.48 -8.11 -4.95
CA LEU A 97 -10.13 -9.22 -5.64
C LEU A 97 -11.61 -9.24 -5.30
N PRO A 98 -12.48 -9.35 -6.32
CA PRO A 98 -13.91 -9.47 -6.07
C PRO A 98 -14.21 -10.79 -5.36
N GLN A 99 -14.84 -10.69 -4.21
CA GLN A 99 -15.30 -11.82 -3.43
C GLN A 99 -16.64 -11.45 -2.81
N ALA A 100 -17.64 -12.26 -3.06
CA ALA A 100 -18.98 -12.03 -2.50
C ALA A 100 -18.94 -12.12 -0.98
N MET A 101 -19.64 -11.20 -0.33
CA MET A 101 -19.85 -11.15 1.11
C MET A 101 -21.36 -11.30 1.38
N PRO A 102 -21.84 -12.51 1.63
CA PRO A 102 -23.28 -12.73 1.80
C PRO A 102 -23.77 -12.08 3.09
N ALA A 103 -24.91 -11.42 3.02
CA ALA A 103 -25.56 -10.74 4.16
C ALA A 103 -25.82 -11.70 5.36
N GLN A 104 -26.06 -12.96 5.08
CA GLN A 104 -26.23 -14.02 6.11
C GLN A 104 -24.97 -14.28 6.94
N ALA A 105 -23.81 -13.81 6.47
CA ALA A 105 -22.57 -13.86 7.22
C ALA A 105 -22.35 -12.62 8.10
N ALA A 106 -23.36 -11.75 8.26
CA ALA A 106 -23.25 -10.58 9.13
C ALA A 106 -22.76 -10.98 10.52
N GLY A 107 -21.73 -10.28 11.00
CA GLY A 107 -21.05 -10.60 12.25
C GLY A 107 -19.92 -11.62 12.14
N ARG A 108 -19.72 -12.25 10.99
CA ARG A 108 -18.55 -13.09 10.71
C ARG A 108 -17.53 -12.31 9.89
N ASP A 109 -16.30 -12.32 10.32
CA ASP A 109 -15.21 -11.76 9.55
C ASP A 109 -14.85 -12.68 8.38
N MET A 110 -14.46 -12.06 7.29
CA MET A 110 -13.94 -12.70 6.09
C MET A 110 -12.56 -12.15 5.78
N SER A 111 -11.78 -12.87 4.98
CA SER A 111 -10.52 -12.38 4.46
C SER A 111 -10.69 -11.93 3.03
N CYS A 112 -10.42 -10.67 2.76
CA CYS A 112 -10.32 -10.11 1.41
C CYS A 112 -8.86 -9.97 0.99
N GLN A 113 -8.61 -9.98 -0.32
CA GLN A 113 -7.25 -9.88 -0.88
C GLN A 113 -7.08 -8.55 -1.62
N LEU A 114 -6.05 -7.81 -1.21
CA LEU A 114 -5.55 -6.63 -1.91
C LEU A 114 -4.33 -7.01 -2.72
N LEU A 115 -4.28 -6.61 -3.97
CA LEU A 115 -3.16 -6.87 -4.87
C LEU A 115 -2.54 -5.57 -5.37
N ASP A 116 -1.22 -5.57 -5.45
CA ASP A 116 -0.45 -4.59 -6.21
C ASP A 116 -0.41 -5.03 -7.68
N ASN A 117 -0.90 -4.19 -8.58
CA ASN A 117 -0.95 -4.49 -10.01
C ASN A 117 0.44 -4.50 -10.68
N THR A 118 1.43 -3.84 -10.07
CA THR A 118 2.77 -3.72 -10.62
C THR A 118 3.62 -4.94 -10.28
N THR A 119 3.58 -5.37 -9.02
CA THR A 119 4.42 -6.47 -8.53
C THR A 119 3.67 -7.80 -8.49
N GLY A 120 2.33 -7.78 -8.50
CA GLY A 120 1.49 -8.95 -8.28
C GLY A 120 1.47 -9.41 -6.81
N ALA A 121 2.15 -8.70 -5.92
CA ALA A 121 2.14 -9.01 -4.49
C ALA A 121 0.76 -8.79 -3.89
N GLY A 122 0.39 -9.61 -2.91
CA GLY A 122 -0.90 -9.56 -2.23
C GLY A 122 -0.76 -9.39 -0.73
N ALA A 123 -1.76 -8.73 -0.14
CA ALA A 123 -1.96 -8.66 1.30
C ALA A 123 -3.42 -8.90 1.62
N SER A 124 -3.69 -9.63 2.70
CA SER A 124 -5.06 -9.88 3.15
C SER A 124 -5.49 -8.87 4.20
N PHE A 125 -6.78 -8.55 4.22
CA PHE A 125 -7.38 -7.74 5.27
C PHE A 125 -8.73 -8.35 5.69
N ARG A 126 -9.13 -8.07 6.92
CA ARG A 126 -10.44 -8.51 7.43
C ARG A 126 -11.55 -7.63 6.87
N ALA A 127 -12.61 -8.27 6.46
CA ALA A 127 -13.81 -7.62 5.96
C ALA A 127 -15.04 -8.16 6.69
N TYR A 128 -16.01 -7.30 6.86
CA TYR A 128 -17.26 -7.63 7.54
C TYR A 128 -18.42 -7.36 6.60
N PRO A 129 -19.22 -8.38 6.23
CA PRO A 129 -20.45 -8.17 5.51
C PRO A 129 -21.39 -7.29 6.32
N THR A 130 -22.02 -6.32 5.69
CA THR A 130 -22.96 -5.39 6.31
C THR A 130 -24.18 -5.16 5.43
N GLY A 131 -25.29 -4.85 6.07
CA GLY A 131 -26.58 -4.71 5.41
C GLY A 131 -27.39 -6.00 5.47
N ALA A 132 -28.59 -5.86 5.80
CA ALA A 132 -29.58 -6.94 5.78
C ALA A 132 -30.15 -7.17 4.38
#